data_1199ff6cfc8cbfda06c75f3940e93fc5
#
_entry.id   1199ff6cfc8cbfda06c75f3940e93fc5
#
_cell.length_a   1.000
_cell.length_b   1.000
_cell.length_c   1.000
_cell.angle_alpha   90.00
_cell.angle_beta   90.00
_cell.angle_gamma   90.00
#
_symmetry.space_group_name_H-M   'P 1'
#
loop_
_entity.id
_entity.type
_entity.pdbx_description
1 polymer ?
#
loop_
_entity_poly.entity_id
_entity_poly.type
_entity_poly.pdbx_seq_one_letter_code
_entity_poly.pdbx_strand_id
1 'polypeptide(L)'
;MKKSIFIAFFAALVLSMSAGFAQSPDELIVFTAASLTGAFGEIGEIYENETGIHVAFNFDGSQALHTQLENGAYADLFASANTKQMNAVRESRLMNNSSVAIFTRNKLSLIIPKDNPAKITNLSDLARPGVKIVMGTKDVPVGDYALQIIARLGNDSAYGPDYERDVLANVISQETNVNYVVTKVALGEADAGFAYISDITQDMTSKIDKIVIPDEYNIIAEYPMGMLLESKYPAESQRFMDLVMSDEGRAVLEKYGFAPVEREPMMHEETASASAAAA
;
A
#
# COMPACT_ATOMS: atom_id res chain seq x y z
N MET A 1 -65.17 23.09 -59.76
CA MET A 1 -64.11 23.83 -59.13
C MET A 1 -63.88 23.23 -57.77
N LYS A 2 -62.90 22.33 -57.58
CA LYS A 2 -62.50 21.76 -56.29
C LYS A 2 -61.08 22.12 -56.01
N LYS A 3 -60.82 22.90 -55.00
CA LYS A 3 -59.46 23.32 -54.56
C LYS A 3 -58.96 22.22 -53.60
N SER A 4 -57.87 21.56 -54.01
CA SER A 4 -57.15 20.62 -53.16
C SER A 4 -56.12 21.41 -52.33
N ILE A 5 -56.22 21.30 -51.03
CA ILE A 5 -55.23 21.85 -50.06
C ILE A 5 -54.24 20.77 -49.77
N PHE A 6 -52.97 21.00 -50.13
CA PHE A 6 -51.80 20.19 -49.77
C PHE A 6 -51.36 20.59 -48.36
N ILE A 7 -51.50 19.70 -47.39
CA ILE A 7 -50.93 19.87 -46.08
C ILE A 7 -49.59 19.17 -46.08
N ALA A 8 -48.50 19.94 -46.03
CA ALA A 8 -47.14 19.44 -45.85
C ALA A 8 -46.90 19.12 -44.34
N PHE A 9 -46.73 17.84 -44.04
CA PHE A 9 -46.34 17.37 -42.71
C PHE A 9 -44.81 17.52 -42.57
N PHE A 10 -44.37 18.51 -41.80
CA PHE A 10 -42.96 18.67 -41.44
C PHE A 10 -42.67 17.79 -40.19
N ALA A 11 -42.14 16.59 -40.41
CA ALA A 11 -41.68 15.71 -39.31
C ALA A 11 -40.34 16.24 -38.79
N ALA A 12 -40.36 16.97 -37.70
CA ALA A 12 -39.17 17.32 -36.95
C ALA A 12 -38.66 16.06 -36.24
N LEU A 13 -37.60 15.48 -36.76
CA LEU A 13 -36.84 14.39 -36.12
C LEU A 13 -35.99 14.99 -34.99
N VAL A 14 -36.52 14.97 -33.75
CA VAL A 14 -35.76 15.32 -32.57
C VAL A 14 -34.83 14.13 -32.25
N LEU A 15 -33.57 14.22 -32.69
CA LEU A 15 -32.50 13.36 -32.18
C LEU A 15 -32.27 13.72 -30.68
N SER A 16 -32.92 13.01 -29.77
CA SER A 16 -32.51 13.01 -28.38
C SER A 16 -31.18 12.28 -28.26
N MET A 17 -30.08 13.03 -28.25
CA MET A 17 -28.81 12.55 -27.72
C MET A 17 -28.99 12.30 -26.22
N SER A 18 -29.38 11.10 -25.83
CA SER A 18 -29.17 10.61 -24.48
C SER A 18 -27.67 10.51 -24.25
N ALA A 19 -27.07 11.58 -23.73
CA ALA A 19 -25.81 11.47 -23.05
C ALA A 19 -26.05 10.48 -21.90
N GLY A 20 -25.62 9.25 -22.06
CA GLY A 20 -25.59 8.29 -20.95
C GLY A 20 -24.67 8.89 -19.89
N PHE A 21 -25.27 9.47 -18.86
CA PHE A 21 -24.54 9.76 -17.63
C PHE A 21 -24.08 8.39 -17.13
N ALA A 22 -22.78 8.11 -17.23
CA ALA A 22 -22.19 7.02 -16.49
C ALA A 22 -22.58 7.25 -15.02
N GLN A 23 -23.33 6.33 -14.45
CA GLN A 23 -23.73 6.41 -13.05
C GLN A 23 -22.45 6.28 -12.24
N SER A 24 -22.15 7.29 -11.42
CA SER A 24 -21.05 7.19 -10.47
C SER A 24 -21.31 6.01 -9.54
N PRO A 25 -20.28 5.26 -9.13
CA PRO A 25 -20.46 4.17 -8.19
C PRO A 25 -20.96 4.72 -6.87
N ASP A 26 -21.78 3.93 -6.16
CA ASP A 26 -22.07 4.21 -4.76
C ASP A 26 -20.84 3.84 -3.89
N GLU A 27 -19.95 3.02 -4.42
CA GLU A 27 -18.80 2.46 -3.70
C GLU A 27 -17.62 2.14 -4.66
N LEU A 28 -16.40 2.46 -4.22
CA LEU A 28 -15.14 2.06 -4.84
C LEU A 28 -14.47 0.99 -3.95
N ILE A 29 -14.13 -0.17 -4.49
CA ILE A 29 -13.56 -1.28 -3.72
C ILE A 29 -12.03 -1.30 -3.87
N VAL A 30 -11.31 -1.14 -2.75
CA VAL A 30 -9.85 -1.06 -2.71
C VAL A 30 -9.28 -2.19 -1.87
N PHE A 31 -8.53 -3.11 -2.50
CA PHE A 31 -7.74 -4.11 -1.79
C PHE A 31 -6.38 -3.53 -1.46
N THR A 32 -6.04 -3.45 -0.18
CA THR A 32 -4.85 -2.73 0.27
C THR A 32 -4.13 -3.41 1.43
N ALA A 33 -2.81 -3.32 1.42
CA ALA A 33 -1.97 -3.90 2.46
C ALA A 33 -2.37 -3.42 3.86
N ALA A 34 -2.36 -4.33 4.84
CA ALA A 34 -2.76 -4.07 6.22
C ALA A 34 -2.00 -2.90 6.88
N SER A 35 -0.73 -2.68 6.53
CA SER A 35 0.07 -1.53 7.00
C SER A 35 -0.46 -0.16 6.54
N LEU A 36 -1.33 -0.12 5.53
CA LEU A 36 -1.95 1.11 5.01
C LEU A 36 -3.25 1.48 5.73
N THR A 37 -3.73 0.67 6.68
CA THR A 37 -5.05 0.83 7.33
C THR A 37 -5.29 2.27 7.81
N GLY A 38 -4.35 2.86 8.54
CA GLY A 38 -4.51 4.22 9.06
C GLY A 38 -4.51 5.28 7.96
N ALA A 39 -3.49 5.26 7.10
CA ALA A 39 -3.32 6.27 6.05
C ALA A 39 -4.44 6.20 4.99
N PHE A 40 -4.78 4.99 4.53
CA PHE A 40 -5.83 4.82 3.52
C PHE A 40 -7.23 5.05 4.10
N GLY A 41 -7.44 4.78 5.40
CA GLY A 41 -8.68 5.17 6.06
C GLY A 41 -8.91 6.68 5.99
N GLU A 42 -7.90 7.49 6.36
CA GLU A 42 -7.98 8.95 6.28
C GLU A 42 -8.09 9.46 4.83
N ILE A 43 -7.33 8.91 3.89
CA ILE A 43 -7.43 9.26 2.46
C ILE A 43 -8.81 8.90 1.90
N GLY A 44 -9.38 7.77 2.32
CA GLY A 44 -10.74 7.36 1.96
C GLY A 44 -11.79 8.38 2.42
N GLU A 45 -11.69 8.84 3.68
CA GLU A 45 -12.57 9.89 4.21
C GLU A 45 -12.45 11.21 3.40
N ILE A 46 -11.24 11.61 3.00
CA ILE A 46 -11.02 12.77 2.13
C ILE A 46 -11.72 12.56 0.79
N TYR A 47 -11.50 11.40 0.16
CA TYR A 47 -12.10 11.06 -1.13
C TYR A 47 -13.63 11.07 -1.08
N GLU A 48 -14.22 10.47 -0.04
CA GLU A 48 -15.67 10.46 0.17
C GLU A 48 -16.24 11.87 0.35
N ASN A 49 -15.56 12.71 1.12
CA ASN A 49 -15.97 14.09 1.34
C ASN A 49 -15.93 14.93 0.05
N GLU A 50 -14.97 14.68 -0.84
CA GLU A 50 -14.82 15.41 -2.10
C GLU A 50 -15.76 14.93 -3.21
N THR A 51 -16.06 13.63 -3.23
CA THR A 51 -16.73 12.99 -4.37
C THR A 51 -18.14 12.50 -4.05
N GLY A 52 -18.42 12.26 -2.77
CA GLY A 52 -19.64 11.58 -2.33
C GLY A 52 -19.62 10.08 -2.58
N ILE A 53 -18.49 9.50 -3.03
CA ILE A 53 -18.36 8.07 -3.33
C ILE A 53 -17.70 7.38 -2.14
N HIS A 54 -18.38 6.36 -1.58
CA HIS A 54 -17.81 5.56 -0.48
C HIS A 54 -16.62 4.73 -0.94
N VAL A 55 -15.59 4.59 -0.10
CA VAL A 55 -14.43 3.73 -0.37
C VAL A 55 -14.43 2.54 0.59
N ALA A 56 -14.77 1.38 0.06
CA ALA A 56 -14.72 0.12 0.81
C ALA A 56 -13.33 -0.49 0.73
N PHE A 57 -12.67 -0.60 1.88
CA PHE A 57 -11.35 -1.20 1.97
C PHE A 57 -11.40 -2.65 2.42
N ASN A 58 -10.60 -3.50 1.76
CA ASN A 58 -10.22 -4.82 2.26
C ASN A 58 -8.75 -4.76 2.68
N PHE A 59 -8.52 -4.65 3.99
CA PHE A 59 -7.18 -4.59 4.58
C PHE A 59 -6.70 -5.98 4.98
N ASP A 60 -5.66 -6.49 4.32
CA ASP A 60 -5.04 -7.77 4.67
C ASP A 60 -3.56 -7.83 4.21
N GLY A 61 -2.89 -8.93 4.46
CA GLY A 61 -1.57 -9.19 3.88
C GLY A 61 -1.63 -9.18 2.35
N SER A 62 -0.70 -8.50 1.69
CA SER A 62 -0.72 -8.36 0.22
C SER A 62 -0.79 -9.69 -0.52
N GLN A 63 -0.19 -10.77 0.04
CA GLN A 63 -0.26 -12.12 -0.50
C GLN A 63 -1.69 -12.71 -0.38
N ALA A 64 -2.40 -12.47 0.74
CA ALA A 64 -3.78 -12.92 0.92
C ALA A 64 -4.72 -12.21 -0.06
N LEU A 65 -4.54 -10.90 -0.24
CA LEU A 65 -5.30 -10.11 -1.22
C LEU A 65 -5.05 -10.58 -2.66
N HIS A 66 -3.79 -10.85 -3.02
CA HIS A 66 -3.45 -11.44 -4.31
C HIS A 66 -4.19 -12.77 -4.51
N THR A 67 -4.14 -13.68 -3.53
CA THR A 67 -4.87 -14.95 -3.60
C THR A 67 -6.38 -14.77 -3.75
N GLN A 68 -6.98 -13.78 -3.07
CA GLN A 68 -8.40 -13.45 -3.22
C GLN A 68 -8.73 -12.99 -4.66
N LEU A 69 -7.87 -12.13 -5.24
CA LEU A 69 -8.04 -11.66 -6.63
C LEU A 69 -7.92 -12.82 -7.64
N GLU A 70 -6.95 -13.73 -7.46
CA GLU A 70 -6.81 -14.93 -8.31
C GLU A 70 -8.04 -15.86 -8.21
N ASN A 71 -8.70 -15.90 -7.05
CA ASN A 71 -9.92 -16.66 -6.85
C ASN A 71 -11.20 -15.91 -7.29
N GLY A 72 -11.05 -14.79 -8.00
CA GLY A 72 -12.16 -14.04 -8.60
C GLY A 72 -12.84 -13.03 -7.68
N ALA A 73 -12.20 -12.63 -6.57
CA ALA A 73 -12.72 -11.53 -5.77
C ALA A 73 -12.62 -10.22 -6.57
N TYR A 74 -13.71 -9.45 -6.57
CA TYR A 74 -13.75 -8.16 -7.26
C TYR A 74 -13.10 -7.05 -6.41
N ALA A 75 -12.29 -6.24 -7.06
CA ALA A 75 -11.84 -4.95 -6.55
C ALA A 75 -11.58 -4.00 -7.74
N ASP A 76 -11.55 -2.71 -7.48
CA ASP A 76 -11.21 -1.69 -8.46
C ASP A 76 -9.72 -1.38 -8.45
N LEU A 77 -9.13 -1.35 -7.25
CA LEU A 77 -7.72 -1.02 -7.01
C LEU A 77 -7.04 -2.08 -6.12
N PHE A 78 -5.75 -2.26 -6.35
CA PHE A 78 -4.88 -3.05 -5.49
C PHE A 78 -3.64 -2.24 -5.09
N ALA A 79 -3.39 -2.12 -3.78
CA ALA A 79 -2.21 -1.47 -3.21
C ALA A 79 -1.44 -2.46 -2.34
N SER A 80 -0.18 -2.72 -2.70
CA SER A 80 0.66 -3.76 -2.09
C SER A 80 1.79 -3.16 -1.25
N ALA A 81 2.20 -3.88 -0.19
CA ALA A 81 3.38 -3.53 0.61
C ALA A 81 4.71 -3.99 0.00
N ASN A 82 4.70 -4.59 -1.17
CA ASN A 82 5.92 -4.89 -1.96
C ASN A 82 5.62 -5.05 -3.45
N THR A 83 6.68 -4.94 -4.24
CA THR A 83 6.62 -5.13 -5.69
C THR A 83 6.41 -6.59 -6.09
N LYS A 84 6.83 -7.56 -5.24
CA LYS A 84 6.67 -9.01 -5.51
C LYS A 84 5.18 -9.38 -5.67
N GLN A 85 4.32 -8.97 -4.76
CA GLN A 85 2.89 -9.29 -4.83
C GLN A 85 2.17 -8.51 -5.95
N MET A 86 2.58 -7.27 -6.20
CA MET A 86 2.09 -6.51 -7.36
C MET A 86 2.45 -7.22 -8.69
N ASN A 87 3.70 -7.70 -8.80
CA ASN A 87 4.13 -8.42 -10.00
C ASN A 87 3.37 -9.73 -10.18
N ALA A 88 3.09 -10.45 -9.10
CA ALA A 88 2.26 -11.65 -9.16
C ALA A 88 0.84 -11.38 -9.70
N VAL A 89 0.17 -10.31 -9.23
CA VAL A 89 -1.14 -9.89 -9.79
C VAL A 89 -1.04 -9.50 -11.26
N ARG A 90 0.10 -8.88 -11.68
CA ARG A 90 0.36 -8.56 -13.11
C ARG A 90 0.56 -9.80 -13.96
N GLU A 91 1.32 -10.78 -13.46
CA GLU A 91 1.56 -12.06 -14.11
C GLU A 91 0.27 -12.89 -14.28
N SER A 92 -0.63 -12.81 -13.29
CA SER A 92 -1.98 -13.39 -13.35
C SER A 92 -2.92 -12.63 -14.31
N ARG A 93 -2.44 -11.57 -14.98
CA ARG A 93 -3.20 -10.75 -15.95
C ARG A 93 -4.46 -10.10 -15.37
N LEU A 94 -4.43 -9.73 -14.11
CA LEU A 94 -5.55 -9.07 -13.41
C LEU A 94 -5.35 -7.54 -13.36
N MET A 95 -4.13 -7.03 -13.65
CA MET A 95 -3.74 -5.64 -13.48
C MET A 95 -3.68 -4.86 -14.80
N ASN A 96 -4.19 -3.64 -14.80
CA ASN A 96 -3.86 -2.66 -15.82
C ASN A 96 -2.42 -2.18 -15.60
N ASN A 97 -1.48 -2.76 -16.35
CA ASN A 97 -0.05 -2.52 -16.16
C ASN A 97 0.37 -1.06 -16.33
N SER A 98 -0.35 -0.27 -17.13
CA SER A 98 -0.04 1.14 -17.36
C SER A 98 -0.42 2.05 -16.17
N SER A 99 -1.28 1.57 -15.26
CA SER A 99 -1.70 2.32 -14.09
C SER A 99 -0.77 2.10 -12.88
N VAL A 100 0.12 1.10 -12.92
CA VAL A 100 0.94 0.73 -11.75
C VAL A 100 1.99 1.80 -11.46
N ALA A 101 1.94 2.36 -10.25
CA ALA A 101 2.91 3.34 -9.77
C ALA A 101 3.31 3.03 -8.33
N ILE A 102 4.59 3.28 -7.99
CA ILE A 102 5.05 3.30 -6.60
C ILE A 102 4.64 4.64 -6.01
N PHE A 103 3.78 4.62 -4.98
CA PHE A 103 3.22 5.83 -4.39
C PHE A 103 3.87 6.21 -3.05
N THR A 104 4.49 5.24 -2.35
CA THR A 104 5.20 5.49 -1.09
C THR A 104 6.23 4.42 -0.80
N ARG A 105 7.05 4.65 0.23
CA ARG A 105 8.06 3.71 0.74
C ARG A 105 7.95 3.57 2.25
N ASN A 106 8.51 2.49 2.78
CA ASN A 106 8.55 2.23 4.21
C ASN A 106 9.84 1.51 4.60
N LYS A 107 10.11 1.44 5.91
CA LYS A 107 11.20 0.65 6.49
C LYS A 107 10.67 -0.18 7.65
N LEU A 108 11.36 -1.25 7.99
CA LEU A 108 11.02 -2.02 9.17
C LEU A 108 11.67 -1.43 10.42
N SER A 109 11.02 -1.69 11.54
CA SER A 109 11.55 -1.51 12.88
C SER A 109 11.34 -2.79 13.69
N LEU A 110 12.18 -3.05 14.65
CA LEU A 110 11.88 -4.03 15.68
C LEU A 110 10.95 -3.37 16.69
N ILE A 111 9.82 -3.97 17.00
CA ILE A 111 8.90 -3.54 18.04
C ILE A 111 8.97 -4.47 19.26
N ILE A 112 8.83 -3.89 20.44
CA ILE A 112 8.84 -4.58 21.73
C ILE A 112 7.69 -4.06 22.60
N PRO A 113 7.19 -4.84 23.58
CA PRO A 113 6.25 -4.34 24.56
C PRO A 113 6.82 -3.14 25.34
N LYS A 114 5.98 -2.20 25.71
CA LYS A 114 6.38 -0.97 26.42
C LYS A 114 7.12 -1.22 27.74
N ASP A 115 6.73 -2.24 28.48
CA ASP A 115 7.35 -2.67 29.73
C ASP A 115 8.62 -3.52 29.52
N ASN A 116 8.88 -3.96 28.29
CA ASN A 116 10.07 -4.70 27.86
C ASN A 116 10.54 -5.79 28.84
N PRO A 117 9.72 -6.79 29.16
CA PRO A 117 10.03 -7.80 30.17
C PRO A 117 11.28 -8.63 29.83
N ALA A 118 11.54 -8.85 28.53
CA ALA A 118 12.72 -9.56 28.04
C ALA A 118 13.99 -8.71 28.02
N LYS A 119 13.91 -7.41 28.33
CA LYS A 119 15.05 -6.46 28.37
C LYS A 119 15.81 -6.45 27.04
N ILE A 120 15.08 -6.38 25.93
CA ILE A 120 15.66 -6.25 24.59
C ILE A 120 16.05 -4.78 24.39
N THR A 121 17.32 -4.51 24.14
CA THR A 121 17.88 -3.15 23.97
C THR A 121 18.49 -2.92 22.60
N ASN A 122 18.83 -4.01 21.91
CA ASN A 122 19.43 -3.99 20.58
C ASN A 122 19.12 -5.27 19.82
N LEU A 123 19.49 -5.32 18.54
CA LEU A 123 19.19 -6.46 17.65
C LEU A 123 19.89 -7.75 18.04
N SER A 124 21.08 -7.67 18.70
CA SER A 124 21.80 -8.87 19.16
C SER A 124 21.03 -9.63 20.24
N ASP A 125 20.18 -8.93 21.01
CA ASP A 125 19.37 -9.56 22.07
C ASP A 125 18.35 -10.56 21.53
N LEU A 126 17.99 -10.49 20.22
CA LEU A 126 17.05 -11.41 19.59
C LEU A 126 17.56 -12.87 19.54
N ALA A 127 18.88 -13.05 19.52
CA ALA A 127 19.49 -14.39 19.51
C ALA A 127 19.58 -15.02 20.92
N ARG A 128 19.23 -14.30 22.01
CA ARG A 128 19.25 -14.86 23.36
C ARG A 128 18.23 -16.00 23.50
N PRO A 129 18.61 -17.15 24.08
CA PRO A 129 17.67 -18.25 24.29
C PRO A 129 16.45 -17.83 25.10
N GLY A 130 15.26 -18.20 24.61
CA GLY A 130 13.99 -17.97 25.30
C GLY A 130 13.32 -16.62 25.03
N VAL A 131 13.92 -15.74 24.22
CA VAL A 131 13.24 -14.58 23.64
C VAL A 131 12.12 -15.07 22.73
N LYS A 132 10.94 -14.48 22.84
CA LYS A 132 9.77 -14.85 22.05
C LYS A 132 9.60 -13.85 20.91
N ILE A 133 9.80 -14.29 19.69
CA ILE A 133 9.68 -13.44 18.49
C ILE A 133 8.42 -13.81 17.73
N VAL A 134 7.65 -12.79 17.29
CA VAL A 134 6.58 -12.92 16.31
C VAL A 134 6.96 -12.20 15.03
N MET A 135 6.67 -12.78 13.88
CA MET A 135 6.96 -12.16 12.58
C MET A 135 5.90 -12.55 11.54
N GLY A 136 5.88 -11.90 10.40
CA GLY A 136 5.07 -12.36 9.27
C GLY A 136 5.57 -13.70 8.72
N THR A 137 4.70 -14.48 8.06
CA THR A 137 5.16 -15.63 7.26
C THR A 137 6.07 -15.14 6.12
N LYS A 138 6.90 -16.02 5.58
CA LYS A 138 7.81 -15.71 4.45
C LYS A 138 7.10 -15.21 3.18
N ASP A 139 5.81 -15.48 3.06
CA ASP A 139 5.01 -15.09 1.89
C ASP A 139 4.35 -13.71 2.07
N VAL A 140 4.33 -13.19 3.28
CA VAL A 140 3.85 -11.85 3.61
C VAL A 140 4.98 -10.85 3.48
N PRO A 141 4.77 -9.65 2.90
CA PRO A 141 5.84 -8.66 2.70
C PRO A 141 6.69 -8.38 3.94
N VAL A 142 6.08 -8.13 5.10
CA VAL A 142 6.82 -7.85 6.35
C VAL A 142 7.66 -9.03 6.80
N GLY A 143 7.20 -10.27 6.59
CA GLY A 143 7.94 -11.49 6.92
C GLY A 143 9.11 -11.74 5.99
N ASP A 144 8.92 -11.55 4.67
CA ASP A 144 9.98 -11.64 3.68
C ASP A 144 11.11 -10.62 3.98
N TYR A 145 10.76 -9.37 4.27
CA TYR A 145 11.73 -8.34 4.65
C TYR A 145 12.42 -8.64 5.99
N ALA A 146 11.69 -9.12 7.00
CA ALA A 146 12.28 -9.51 8.28
C ALA A 146 13.32 -10.62 8.11
N LEU A 147 13.03 -11.64 7.29
CA LEU A 147 13.99 -12.72 6.98
C LEU A 147 15.24 -12.17 6.28
N GLN A 148 15.09 -11.26 5.32
CA GLN A 148 16.22 -10.62 4.66
C GLN A 148 17.09 -9.80 5.64
N ILE A 149 16.47 -9.07 6.57
CA ILE A 149 17.16 -8.31 7.62
C ILE A 149 17.92 -9.26 8.54
N ILE A 150 17.28 -10.33 9.02
CA ILE A 150 17.92 -11.34 9.89
C ILE A 150 19.12 -11.97 9.17
N ALA A 151 18.99 -12.31 7.90
CA ALA A 151 20.10 -12.86 7.11
C ALA A 151 21.25 -11.85 6.91
N ARG A 152 20.96 -10.54 6.69
CA ARG A 152 22.01 -9.50 6.62
C ARG A 152 22.75 -9.37 7.95
N LEU A 153 22.03 -9.36 9.07
CA LEU A 153 22.63 -9.32 10.41
C LEU A 153 23.48 -10.59 10.67
N GLY A 154 22.99 -11.76 10.29
CA GLY A 154 23.73 -13.03 10.45
C GLY A 154 25.00 -13.13 9.59
N ASN A 155 25.09 -12.36 8.50
CA ASN A 155 26.30 -12.26 7.68
C ASN A 155 27.33 -11.27 8.23
N ASP A 156 26.98 -10.44 9.21
CA ASP A 156 27.92 -9.52 9.87
C ASP A 156 28.56 -10.18 11.07
N SER A 157 29.89 -10.19 11.09
CA SER A 157 30.69 -10.78 12.17
C SER A 157 30.40 -10.18 13.56
N ALA A 158 29.85 -8.97 13.63
CA ALA A 158 29.45 -8.33 14.89
C ALA A 158 28.31 -9.09 15.62
N TYR A 159 27.50 -9.86 14.90
CA TYR A 159 26.39 -10.65 15.47
C TYR A 159 26.77 -12.12 15.71
N GLY A 160 27.84 -12.60 15.09
CA GLY A 160 28.33 -13.97 15.24
C GLY A 160 27.70 -14.98 14.27
N PRO A 161 28.36 -16.14 14.08
CA PRO A 161 28.02 -17.08 13.00
C PRO A 161 26.68 -17.82 13.19
N ASP A 162 26.17 -17.84 14.40
CA ASP A 162 24.93 -18.56 14.75
C ASP A 162 23.71 -17.65 14.87
N TYR A 163 23.88 -16.32 14.68
CA TYR A 163 22.85 -15.33 14.94
C TYR A 163 21.53 -15.63 14.23
N GLU A 164 21.56 -15.81 12.90
CA GLU A 164 20.35 -16.09 12.11
C GLU A 164 19.62 -17.34 12.63
N ARG A 165 20.37 -18.44 12.87
CA ARG A 165 19.81 -19.68 13.41
C ARG A 165 19.13 -19.46 14.75
N ASP A 166 19.78 -18.72 15.66
CA ASP A 166 19.31 -18.53 17.02
C ASP A 166 18.10 -17.60 17.08
N VAL A 167 18.08 -16.54 16.25
CA VAL A 167 16.90 -15.67 16.09
C VAL A 167 15.72 -16.45 15.52
N LEU A 168 15.92 -17.27 14.46
CA LEU A 168 14.84 -18.06 13.88
C LEU A 168 14.34 -19.14 14.83
N ALA A 169 15.19 -19.70 15.69
CA ALA A 169 14.79 -20.66 16.73
C ALA A 169 13.88 -20.01 17.81
N ASN A 170 13.97 -18.70 17.98
CA ASN A 170 13.17 -17.93 18.93
C ASN A 170 11.80 -17.50 18.34
N VAL A 171 11.52 -17.76 17.06
CA VAL A 171 10.24 -17.44 16.43
C VAL A 171 9.15 -18.39 16.92
N ILE A 172 8.22 -17.87 17.72
CA ILE A 172 7.12 -18.66 18.33
C ILE A 172 5.85 -18.64 17.51
N SER A 173 5.68 -17.66 16.63
CA SER A 173 4.49 -17.52 15.78
C SER A 173 4.79 -16.76 14.50
N GLN A 174 4.10 -17.14 13.43
CA GLN A 174 4.18 -16.49 12.11
C GLN A 174 2.77 -16.08 11.68
N GLU A 175 2.62 -14.80 11.31
CA GLU A 175 1.33 -14.15 11.07
C GLU A 175 1.08 -13.90 9.59
N THR A 176 -0.19 -13.86 9.21
CA THR A 176 -0.61 -13.65 7.81
C THR A 176 -0.62 -12.17 7.39
N ASN A 177 -0.54 -11.24 8.34
CA ASN A 177 -0.34 -9.82 8.08
C ASN A 177 0.33 -9.12 9.28
N VAL A 178 0.80 -7.88 9.07
CA VAL A 178 1.56 -7.13 10.08
C VAL A 178 0.73 -6.71 11.28
N ASN A 179 -0.56 -6.44 11.13
CA ASN A 179 -1.41 -6.02 12.24
C ASN A 179 -1.48 -7.09 13.35
N TYR A 180 -1.43 -8.37 12.99
CA TYR A 180 -1.36 -9.45 13.99
C TYR A 180 -0.02 -9.48 14.72
N VAL A 181 1.09 -9.17 14.01
CA VAL A 181 2.41 -9.03 14.66
C VAL A 181 2.36 -7.92 15.72
N VAL A 182 1.91 -6.72 15.33
CA VAL A 182 1.79 -5.56 16.23
C VAL A 182 0.89 -5.89 17.42
N THR A 183 -0.26 -6.51 17.17
CA THR A 183 -1.22 -6.88 18.22
C THR A 183 -0.61 -7.83 19.25
N LYS A 184 0.09 -8.88 18.82
CA LYS A 184 0.72 -9.85 19.75
C LYS A 184 1.81 -9.22 20.60
N VAL A 185 2.62 -8.33 20.04
CA VAL A 185 3.61 -7.57 20.82
C VAL A 185 2.93 -6.62 21.78
N ALA A 186 1.91 -5.87 21.34
CA ALA A 186 1.18 -4.93 22.19
C ALA A 186 0.43 -5.60 23.36
N LEU A 187 0.05 -6.87 23.22
CA LEU A 187 -0.58 -7.68 24.27
C LEU A 187 0.45 -8.40 25.16
N GLY A 188 1.76 -8.31 24.87
CA GLY A 188 2.80 -9.02 25.63
C GLY A 188 2.82 -10.54 25.38
N GLU A 189 2.19 -11.02 24.29
CA GLU A 189 2.25 -12.43 23.89
C GLU A 189 3.62 -12.80 23.29
N ALA A 190 4.33 -11.80 22.77
CA ALA A 190 5.70 -11.89 22.27
C ALA A 190 6.57 -10.79 22.86
N ASP A 191 7.87 -11.06 22.99
CA ASP A 191 8.87 -10.12 23.48
C ASP A 191 9.37 -9.15 22.40
N ALA A 192 9.27 -9.54 21.15
CA ALA A 192 9.65 -8.73 19.99
C ALA A 192 8.90 -9.14 18.72
N GLY A 193 8.82 -8.21 17.76
CA GLY A 193 8.31 -8.48 16.42
C GLY A 193 8.88 -7.50 15.40
N PHE A 194 8.82 -7.87 14.11
CA PHE A 194 9.18 -6.99 13.01
C PHE A 194 7.91 -6.35 12.43
N ALA A 195 7.87 -5.03 12.41
CA ALA A 195 6.75 -4.25 11.85
C ALA A 195 7.29 -3.07 11.05
N TYR A 196 6.45 -2.46 10.23
CA TYR A 196 6.82 -1.22 9.55
C TYR A 196 6.80 -0.03 10.51
N ILE A 197 7.56 1.02 10.20
CA ILE A 197 7.54 2.26 10.99
C ILE A 197 6.12 2.84 11.03
N SER A 198 5.36 2.73 9.94
CA SER A 198 3.97 3.20 9.84
C SER A 198 2.98 2.46 10.75
N ASP A 199 3.30 1.24 11.20
CA ASP A 199 2.42 0.48 12.09
C ASP A 199 2.52 0.95 13.55
N ILE A 200 3.52 1.80 13.86
CA ILE A 200 3.74 2.37 15.19
C ILE A 200 2.98 3.70 15.29
N THR A 201 1.67 3.60 15.23
CA THR A 201 0.77 4.75 15.32
C THR A 201 0.79 5.38 16.72
N GLN A 202 0.30 6.61 16.86
CA GLN A 202 0.37 7.35 18.12
C GLN A 202 -0.34 6.63 19.28
N ASP A 203 -1.45 5.95 19.02
CA ASP A 203 -2.19 5.15 20.00
C ASP A 203 -1.42 3.88 20.43
N MET A 204 -0.52 3.36 19.59
CA MET A 204 0.33 2.22 19.91
C MET A 204 1.52 2.59 20.79
N THR A 205 1.97 3.85 20.83
CA THR A 205 3.15 4.29 21.60
C THR A 205 3.02 4.10 23.12
N SER A 206 1.79 3.93 23.62
CA SER A 206 1.52 3.57 25.02
C SER A 206 1.72 2.07 25.32
N LYS A 207 1.73 1.22 24.30
CA LYS A 207 1.77 -0.25 24.42
C LYS A 207 3.07 -0.84 23.90
N ILE A 208 3.72 -0.23 22.92
CA ILE A 208 4.94 -0.71 22.29
C ILE A 208 6.01 0.39 22.24
N ASP A 209 7.26 -0.05 22.25
CA ASP A 209 8.42 0.75 21.89
C ASP A 209 9.09 0.16 20.63
N LYS A 210 9.99 0.93 20.01
CA LYS A 210 10.73 0.51 18.83
C LYS A 210 12.23 0.56 19.04
N ILE A 211 12.91 -0.40 18.41
CA ILE A 211 14.36 -0.40 18.24
C ILE A 211 14.64 -0.21 16.76
N VAL A 212 15.40 0.83 16.44
CA VAL A 212 15.73 1.18 15.05
C VAL A 212 16.63 0.10 14.47
N ILE A 213 16.30 -0.36 13.26
CA ILE A 213 17.15 -1.23 12.46
C ILE A 213 18.06 -0.32 11.61
N PRO A 214 19.40 -0.39 11.75
CA PRO A 214 20.33 0.43 10.95
C PRO A 214 20.08 0.27 9.45
N ASP A 215 20.27 1.35 8.69
CA ASP A 215 19.93 1.40 7.26
C ASP A 215 20.71 0.38 6.42
N GLU A 216 21.94 0.03 6.81
CA GLU A 216 22.74 -1.01 6.16
C GLU A 216 22.13 -2.40 6.23
N TYR A 217 21.30 -2.69 7.23
CA TYR A 217 20.60 -3.99 7.36
C TYR A 217 19.14 -3.89 6.92
N ASN A 218 18.56 -2.68 6.93
CA ASN A 218 17.14 -2.49 6.64
C ASN A 218 16.82 -2.71 5.16
N ILE A 219 15.54 -2.88 4.87
CA ILE A 219 14.98 -2.99 3.52
C ILE A 219 14.06 -1.79 3.29
N ILE A 220 14.23 -1.14 2.14
CA ILE A 220 13.26 -0.14 1.69
C ILE A 220 12.12 -0.89 1.01
N ALA A 221 10.98 -0.92 1.68
CA ALA A 221 9.75 -1.48 1.14
C ALA A 221 9.11 -0.46 0.18
N GLU A 222 8.97 -0.82 -1.08
CA GLU A 222 8.26 -0.02 -2.08
C GLU A 222 6.81 -0.47 -2.15
N TYR A 223 5.89 0.50 -2.09
CA TYR A 223 4.46 0.30 -2.12
C TYR A 223 3.90 0.69 -3.48
N PRO A 224 3.65 -0.28 -4.37
CA PRO A 224 2.96 -0.05 -5.62
C PRO A 224 1.44 -0.09 -5.45
N MET A 225 0.73 0.72 -6.24
CA MET A 225 -0.71 0.69 -6.42
C MET A 225 -1.04 0.64 -7.91
N GLY A 226 -2.14 -0.03 -8.26
CA GLY A 226 -2.62 -0.07 -9.63
C GLY A 226 -4.10 -0.43 -9.72
N MET A 227 -4.69 -0.11 -10.87
CA MET A 227 -6.07 -0.42 -11.21
C MET A 227 -6.19 -1.84 -11.74
N LEU A 228 -7.20 -2.59 -11.28
CA LEU A 228 -7.49 -3.91 -11.83
C LEU A 228 -8.16 -3.80 -13.20
N LEU A 229 -7.92 -4.79 -14.08
CA LEU A 229 -8.46 -4.79 -15.45
C LEU A 229 -9.99 -4.85 -15.48
N GLU A 230 -10.60 -5.50 -14.49
CA GLU A 230 -12.04 -5.67 -14.38
C GLU A 230 -12.73 -4.55 -13.58
N SER A 231 -11.99 -3.47 -13.24
CA SER A 231 -12.60 -2.32 -12.58
C SER A 231 -13.73 -1.76 -13.44
N LYS A 232 -14.90 -1.63 -12.84
CA LYS A 232 -16.11 -1.05 -13.48
C LYS A 232 -16.07 0.48 -13.47
N TYR A 233 -15.17 1.06 -12.67
CA TYR A 233 -15.09 2.49 -12.39
C TYR A 233 -13.66 3.03 -12.61
N PRO A 234 -13.14 2.94 -13.84
CA PRO A 234 -11.75 3.31 -14.12
C PRO A 234 -11.45 4.82 -13.90
N ALA A 235 -12.43 5.68 -14.11
CA ALA A 235 -12.26 7.12 -13.89
C ALA A 235 -12.16 7.46 -12.39
N GLU A 236 -13.00 6.86 -11.58
CA GLU A 236 -13.02 7.00 -10.12
C GLU A 236 -11.79 6.35 -9.49
N SER A 237 -11.38 5.19 -9.98
CA SER A 237 -10.14 4.52 -9.59
C SER A 237 -8.92 5.41 -9.85
N GLN A 238 -8.85 6.03 -11.04
CA GLN A 238 -7.77 6.97 -11.35
C GLN A 238 -7.80 8.18 -10.42
N ARG A 239 -8.98 8.75 -10.17
CA ARG A 239 -9.14 9.89 -9.25
C ARG A 239 -8.68 9.57 -7.82
N PHE A 240 -8.98 8.36 -7.33
CA PHE A 240 -8.47 7.91 -6.04
C PHE A 240 -6.94 7.76 -6.03
N MET A 241 -6.37 7.18 -7.09
CA MET A 241 -4.91 7.07 -7.25
C MET A 241 -4.25 8.46 -7.30
N ASP A 242 -4.85 9.41 -8.01
CA ASP A 242 -4.36 10.79 -8.11
C ASP A 242 -4.38 11.49 -6.75
N LEU A 243 -5.43 11.29 -5.94
CA LEU A 243 -5.51 11.79 -4.57
C LEU A 243 -4.39 11.19 -3.69
N VAL A 244 -4.20 9.88 -3.71
CA VAL A 244 -3.11 9.21 -2.95
C VAL A 244 -1.75 9.79 -3.30
N MET A 245 -1.50 10.11 -4.59
CA MET A 245 -0.25 10.65 -5.09
C MET A 245 -0.15 12.18 -5.04
N SER A 246 -1.21 12.89 -4.66
CA SER A 246 -1.26 14.35 -4.49
C SER A 246 -0.41 14.80 -3.30
N ASP A 247 -0.21 16.11 -3.15
CA ASP A 247 0.47 16.66 -1.98
C ASP A 247 -0.31 16.38 -0.69
N GLU A 248 -1.65 16.39 -0.75
CA GLU A 248 -2.52 16.07 0.38
C GLU A 248 -2.42 14.58 0.79
N GLY A 249 -2.54 13.65 -0.16
CA GLY A 249 -2.38 12.22 0.10
C GLY A 249 -0.98 11.87 0.64
N ARG A 250 0.06 12.53 0.11
CA ARG A 250 1.44 12.38 0.61
C ARG A 250 1.58 12.88 2.04
N ALA A 251 1.01 14.03 2.37
CA ALA A 251 1.03 14.56 3.73
C ALA A 251 0.37 13.59 4.72
N VAL A 252 -0.74 12.93 4.32
CA VAL A 252 -1.36 11.87 5.11
C VAL A 252 -0.41 10.68 5.26
N LEU A 253 0.17 10.19 4.17
CA LEU A 253 1.13 9.08 4.22
C LEU A 253 2.31 9.37 5.16
N GLU A 254 2.91 10.57 5.06
CA GLU A 254 4.00 11.01 5.94
C GLU A 254 3.58 11.10 7.42
N LYS A 255 2.37 11.60 7.70
CA LYS A 255 1.78 11.61 9.05
C LYS A 255 1.73 10.21 9.68
N TYR A 256 1.51 9.18 8.86
CA TYR A 256 1.51 7.78 9.28
C TYR A 256 2.90 7.12 9.18
N GLY A 257 3.97 7.88 8.96
CA GLY A 257 5.35 7.39 9.00
C GLY A 257 5.86 6.74 7.71
N PHE A 258 5.13 6.87 6.62
CA PHE A 258 5.63 6.46 5.30
C PHE A 258 6.62 7.49 4.75
N ALA A 259 7.54 7.04 3.90
CA ALA A 259 8.51 7.90 3.24
C ALA A 259 8.02 8.32 1.84
N PRO A 260 8.17 9.60 1.46
CA PRO A 260 7.77 10.06 0.13
C PRO A 260 8.59 9.38 -0.98
N VAL A 261 7.97 9.24 -2.14
CA VAL A 261 8.68 8.93 -3.38
C VAL A 261 9.07 10.27 -4.01
N GLU A 262 10.37 10.45 -4.29
CA GLU A 262 10.84 11.63 -5.00
C GLU A 262 10.13 11.73 -6.36
N ARG A 263 9.56 12.90 -6.65
CA ARG A 263 9.10 13.19 -8.01
C ARG A 263 10.35 13.34 -8.87
N GLU A 264 10.47 12.58 -9.95
CA GLU A 264 11.38 12.98 -10.99
C GLU A 264 11.01 14.41 -11.40
N PRO A 265 11.97 15.36 -11.42
CA PRO A 265 11.68 16.71 -11.85
C PRO A 265 11.07 16.61 -13.25
N MET A 266 9.85 17.14 -13.43
CA MET A 266 9.28 17.28 -14.76
C MET A 266 10.27 18.12 -15.56
N MET A 267 10.97 17.50 -16.48
CA MET A 267 11.77 18.22 -17.47
C MET A 267 10.77 19.07 -18.24
N HIS A 268 10.66 20.35 -17.86
CA HIS A 268 10.04 21.33 -18.72
C HIS A 268 10.84 21.31 -20.01
N GLU A 269 10.24 20.85 -21.10
CA GLU A 269 10.72 21.14 -22.44
C GLU A 269 10.80 22.67 -22.55
N GLU A 270 11.98 23.18 -22.28
CA GLU A 270 12.32 24.55 -22.59
C GLU A 270 12.30 24.62 -24.12
N THR A 271 11.15 25.03 -24.65
CA THR A 271 10.94 25.26 -26.07
C THR A 271 12.08 26.12 -26.58
N ALA A 272 12.90 25.50 -27.40
CA ALA A 272 13.88 26.15 -28.27
C ALA A 272 13.18 27.15 -29.18
N SER A 273 12.93 28.36 -28.69
CA SER A 273 12.51 29.52 -29.45
C SER A 273 13.60 30.59 -29.37
N ALA A 274 14.72 30.33 -30.02
CA ALA A 274 15.70 31.36 -30.29
C ALA A 274 16.62 30.93 -31.43
N SER A 275 16.14 30.99 -32.66
CA SER A 275 17.00 31.16 -33.82
C SER A 275 16.18 31.49 -35.08
N ALA A 276 15.68 32.70 -35.17
CA ALA A 276 15.30 33.29 -36.47
C ALA A 276 15.30 34.83 -36.35
N ALA A 277 16.48 35.40 -36.08
CA ALA A 277 16.71 36.83 -36.29
C ALA A 277 18.21 37.07 -36.42
N ALA A 278 18.79 36.66 -37.57
CA ALA A 278 20.03 37.23 -38.11
C ALA A 278 20.36 36.55 -39.47
N ALA A 279 19.79 37.07 -40.59
CA ALA A 279 20.40 37.12 -41.89
C ALA A 279 19.58 38.08 -42.77
#